data_7b8cba3823989623432af481d89e61ce
#
_entry.id   7b8cba3823989623432af481d89e61ce
#
_cell.length_a   1.000
_cell.length_b   1.000
_cell.length_c   1.000
_cell.angle_alpha   90.00
_cell.angle_beta   90.00
_cell.angle_gamma   90.00
#
_symmetry.space_group_name_H-M   'P 1'
#
loop_
_entity.id
_entity.type
_entity.pdbx_description
1 polymer ?
#
loop_
_entity_poly.entity_id
_entity_poly.type
_entity_poly.pdbx_seq_one_letter_code
_entity_poly.pdbx_strand_id
1 'polypeptide(L)'
;MLDLPEPWQIVPRVQHVLEAGGLLVAYTPSITQAVQVRESMGKGWVDQRTLEVLHRTWHIEGMAVRPDHRMVAHTAFLTVGRWIGSNL
;
A
#
# COMPACT_ATOMS: atom_id res chain seq x y z
N MET A 1 7.81 -2.45 4.96
CA MET A 1 6.77 -2.74 3.97
C MET A 1 6.34 -4.20 4.08
N LEU A 2 5.04 -4.45 4.03
CA LEU A 2 4.51 -5.80 4.05
C LEU A 2 4.13 -6.21 2.63
N ASP A 3 4.74 -7.29 2.17
CA ASP A 3 4.43 -7.92 0.88
C ASP A 3 4.08 -9.38 1.16
N LEU A 4 2.93 -9.58 1.79
CA LEU A 4 2.41 -10.88 2.19
C LEU A 4 1.02 -11.08 1.60
N PRO A 5 0.57 -12.34 1.40
CA PRO A 5 -0.76 -12.58 0.83
C PRO A 5 -1.90 -11.99 1.64
N GLU A 6 -1.74 -11.90 2.96
CA GLU A 6 -2.80 -11.42 3.86
C GLU A 6 -2.23 -10.46 4.90
N PRO A 7 -1.75 -9.26 4.47
CA PRO A 7 -1.08 -8.33 5.38
C PRO A 7 -1.97 -7.84 6.53
N TRP A 8 -3.29 -7.80 6.32
CA TRP A 8 -4.22 -7.37 7.37
C TRP A 8 -4.19 -8.26 8.61
N GLN A 9 -3.76 -9.51 8.49
CA GLN A 9 -3.64 -10.41 9.65
C GLN A 9 -2.45 -10.06 10.52
N ILE A 10 -1.47 -9.37 9.98
CA ILE A 10 -0.22 -9.05 10.67
C ILE A 10 -0.28 -7.68 11.33
N VAL A 11 -1.12 -6.77 10.85
CA VAL A 11 -1.20 -5.41 11.38
C VAL A 11 -1.34 -5.37 12.90
N PRO A 12 -2.21 -6.18 13.55
CA PRO A 12 -2.30 -6.16 15.01
C PRO A 12 -1.01 -6.59 15.72
N ARG A 13 -0.21 -7.45 15.07
CA ARG A 13 1.05 -7.93 15.65
C ARG A 13 2.18 -6.92 15.48
N VAL A 14 2.15 -6.17 14.38
CA VAL A 14 3.16 -5.16 14.10
C VAL A 14 3.13 -4.04 15.15
N GLN A 15 1.97 -3.78 15.73
CA GLN A 15 1.81 -2.78 16.78
C GLN A 15 2.74 -3.03 17.98
N HIS A 16 3.13 -4.28 18.22
CA HIS A 16 3.99 -4.63 19.32
C HIS A 16 5.47 -4.36 19.06
N VAL A 17 5.86 -4.18 17.81
CA VAL A 17 7.26 -4.00 17.41
C VAL A 17 7.56 -2.62 16.83
N LEU A 18 6.53 -1.88 16.43
CA LEU A 18 6.72 -0.52 15.92
C LEU A 18 6.84 0.47 17.06
N GLU A 19 7.84 1.34 16.95
CA GLU A 19 7.94 2.48 17.84
C GLU A 19 6.89 3.54 17.44
N ALA A 20 6.49 4.38 18.39
CA ALA A 20 5.60 5.50 18.12
C ALA A 20 6.21 6.38 17.00
N GLY A 21 5.41 6.68 16.00
CA GLY A 21 5.85 7.41 14.81
C GLY A 21 6.29 6.51 13.67
N GLY A 22 6.40 5.20 13.87
CA GLY A 22 6.76 4.26 12.82
C GLY A 22 5.71 4.15 11.72
N LEU A 23 6.16 3.94 10.49
CA LEU A 23 5.29 3.79 9.33
C LEU A 23 5.13 2.32 8.97
N LEU A 24 3.90 1.95 8.63
CA LEU A 24 3.60 0.67 8.00
C LEU A 24 3.15 0.93 6.57
N VAL A 25 3.74 0.22 5.62
CA VAL A 25 3.33 0.26 4.22
C VAL A 25 2.95 -1.16 3.81
N ALA A 26 1.70 -1.36 3.45
CA ALA A 26 1.19 -2.65 3.00
C ALA A 26 0.89 -2.61 1.51
N TYR A 27 1.43 -3.56 0.78
CA TYR A 27 1.17 -3.74 -0.65
C TYR A 27 0.07 -4.79 -0.84
N THR A 28 -0.95 -4.44 -1.60
CA THR A 28 -2.01 -5.39 -1.95
C THR A 28 -2.34 -5.30 -3.44
N PRO A 29 -2.61 -6.44 -4.09
CA PRO A 29 -2.92 -6.44 -5.51
C PRO A 29 -4.36 -6.02 -5.85
N SER A 30 -5.27 -5.98 -4.87
CA SER A 30 -6.66 -5.60 -5.12
C SER A 30 -7.16 -4.59 -4.10
N ILE A 31 -8.19 -3.82 -4.52
CA ILE A 31 -8.77 -2.81 -3.65
C ILE A 31 -9.48 -3.43 -2.45
N THR A 32 -10.08 -4.60 -2.61
CA THR A 32 -10.75 -5.28 -1.49
C THR A 32 -9.76 -5.68 -0.41
N GLN A 33 -8.57 -6.10 -0.80
CA GLN A 33 -7.51 -6.40 0.15
C GLN A 33 -6.99 -5.13 0.83
N ALA A 34 -6.89 -4.02 0.09
CA ALA A 34 -6.52 -2.74 0.68
C ALA A 34 -7.53 -2.30 1.73
N VAL A 35 -8.83 -2.50 1.47
CA VAL A 35 -9.89 -2.21 2.44
C VAL A 35 -9.70 -3.04 3.71
N GLN A 36 -9.36 -4.32 3.56
CA GLN A 36 -9.12 -5.19 4.72
C GLN A 36 -7.93 -4.70 5.56
N VAL A 37 -6.88 -4.21 4.92
CA VAL A 37 -5.73 -3.61 5.63
C VAL A 37 -6.19 -2.37 6.39
N ARG A 38 -6.96 -1.48 5.76
CA ARG A 38 -7.48 -0.27 6.41
C ARG A 38 -8.36 -0.62 7.60
N GLU A 39 -9.20 -1.62 7.47
CA GLU A 39 -10.07 -2.06 8.56
C GLU A 39 -9.27 -2.68 9.71
N SER A 40 -8.13 -3.29 9.44
CA SER A 40 -7.27 -3.84 10.49
C SER A 40 -6.48 -2.76 11.23
N MET A 41 -6.33 -1.57 10.64
CA MET A 41 -5.72 -0.42 11.28
C MET A 41 -6.76 0.28 12.14
N GLY A 42 -6.81 -0.05 13.41
CA GLY A 42 -7.73 0.54 14.34
C GLY A 42 -7.15 1.76 15.05
N LYS A 43 -7.53 1.89 16.30
CA LYS A 43 -7.07 2.96 17.17
C LYS A 43 -5.54 2.93 17.29
N GLY A 44 -4.93 4.09 17.23
CA GLY A 44 -3.48 4.23 17.29
C GLY A 44 -2.82 4.35 15.93
N TRP A 45 -3.55 4.17 14.84
CA TRP A 45 -3.07 4.38 13.49
C TRP A 45 -3.61 5.70 12.95
N VAL A 46 -2.72 6.60 12.55
CA VAL A 46 -3.06 7.92 12.00
C VAL A 46 -2.46 8.09 10.62
N ASP A 47 -2.88 9.14 9.92
CA ASP A 47 -2.41 9.48 8.59
C ASP A 47 -2.56 8.30 7.62
N GLN A 48 -3.67 7.58 7.74
CA GLN A 48 -3.94 6.43 6.88
C GLN A 48 -4.24 6.89 5.46
N ARG A 49 -3.54 6.30 4.49
CA ARG A 49 -3.75 6.59 3.07
C ARG A 49 -3.68 5.30 2.27
N THR A 50 -4.47 5.26 1.21
CA THR A 50 -4.38 4.17 0.24
C THR A 50 -4.12 4.79 -1.12
N LEU A 51 -3.03 4.36 -1.75
CA LEU A 51 -2.58 4.85 -3.04
C LEU A 51 -2.69 3.74 -4.07
N GLU A 52 -3.10 4.10 -5.27
CA GLU A 52 -3.10 3.19 -6.41
C GLU A 52 -1.85 3.46 -7.24
N VAL A 53 -1.18 2.38 -7.64
CA VAL A 53 0.02 2.47 -8.49
C VAL A 53 -0.32 1.88 -9.85
N LEU A 54 -0.22 2.70 -10.88
CA LEU A 54 -0.45 2.29 -12.27
C LEU A 54 0.90 2.16 -12.97
N HIS A 55 1.08 1.04 -13.66
CA HIS A 55 2.26 0.78 -14.45
C HIS A 55 1.95 1.00 -15.92
N ARG A 56 2.71 1.88 -16.58
CA ARG A 56 2.57 2.15 -18.01
C ARG A 56 3.95 2.01 -18.65
N THR A 57 4.00 1.20 -19.72
CA THR A 57 5.21 1.10 -20.53
C THR A 57 5.17 2.13 -21.65
N TRP A 58 6.35 2.53 -22.10
CA TRP A 58 6.51 3.51 -23.15
C TRP A 58 7.26 2.88 -24.33
N HIS A 59 6.83 3.23 -25.51
CA HIS A 59 7.55 2.88 -26.73
C HIS A 59 8.56 3.98 -27.02
N ILE A 60 9.82 3.59 -27.10
CA ILE A 60 10.91 4.51 -27.43
C ILE A 60 11.71 3.91 -28.58
N GLU A 61 11.63 4.53 -29.74
CA GLU A 61 12.36 4.10 -30.92
C GLU A 61 12.74 5.34 -31.72
N GLY A 62 14.03 5.69 -31.69
CA GLY A 62 14.51 6.91 -32.34
C GLY A 62 13.80 8.14 -31.78
N MET A 63 13.11 8.87 -32.66
CA MET A 63 12.34 10.06 -32.25
C MET A 63 10.87 9.73 -31.94
N ALA A 64 10.47 8.48 -32.09
CA ALA A 64 9.11 8.06 -31.76
C ALA A 64 9.05 7.72 -30.27
N VAL A 65 8.54 8.64 -29.46
CA VAL A 65 8.39 8.46 -28.01
C VAL A 65 6.92 8.64 -27.68
N ARG A 66 6.30 7.57 -27.19
CA ARG A 66 4.88 7.58 -26.84
C ARG A 66 4.55 6.49 -25.83
N PRO A 67 3.47 6.63 -25.06
CA PRO A 67 2.98 5.52 -24.27
C PRO A 67 2.59 4.35 -25.17
N ASP A 68 2.77 3.12 -24.71
CA ASP A 68 2.30 1.96 -25.43
C ASP A 68 0.79 2.01 -25.60
N HIS A 69 0.31 1.54 -26.75
CA HIS A 69 -1.13 1.52 -27.05
C HIS A 69 -1.90 0.59 -26.13
N ARG A 70 -1.26 -0.46 -25.64
CA ARG A 70 -1.86 -1.38 -24.70
C ARG A 70 -1.35 -1.06 -23.30
N MET A 71 -2.24 -0.60 -22.47
CA MET A 71 -1.98 -0.46 -21.07
C MET A 71 -2.41 -1.75 -20.38
N VAL A 72 -1.43 -2.59 -20.05
CA VAL A 72 -1.69 -3.67 -19.10
C VAL A 72 -1.50 -3.04 -17.73
N ALA A 73 -2.58 -2.55 -17.17
CA ALA A 73 -2.56 -1.95 -15.85
C ALA A 73 -2.44 -3.06 -14.81
N HIS A 74 -1.23 -3.27 -14.31
CA HIS A 74 -1.09 -3.97 -13.04
C HIS A 74 -1.38 -2.95 -11.96
N THR A 75 -2.59 -3.00 -11.44
CA THR A 75 -3.00 -2.14 -10.37
C THR A 75 -2.48 -2.72 -9.06
N ALA A 76 -1.70 -1.96 -8.38
CA ALA A 76 -1.25 -2.27 -7.02
C ALA A 76 -1.73 -1.17 -6.10
N PHE A 77 -2.05 -1.54 -4.87
CA PHE A 77 -2.47 -0.58 -3.85
C PHE A 77 -1.47 -0.60 -2.71
N LEU A 78 -1.05 0.59 -2.31
CA LEU A 78 -0.20 0.79 -1.13
C LEU A 78 -1.05 1.44 -0.06
N THR A 79 -1.16 0.80 1.08
CA THR A 79 -1.83 1.34 2.25
C THR A 79 -0.78 1.72 3.27
N VAL A 80 -0.80 2.97 3.69
CA VAL A 80 0.18 3.56 4.59
C VAL A 80 -0.52 4.03 5.85
N GLY A 81 0.06 3.72 6.98
CA GLY A 81 -0.42 4.23 8.27
C GLY A 81 0.76 4.51 9.20
N ARG A 82 0.59 5.50 10.08
CA ARG A 82 1.57 5.83 11.10
C ARG A 82 1.07 5.35 12.45
N TRP A 83 1.90 4.59 13.12
CA TRP A 83 1.59 4.09 14.46
C TRP A 83 1.98 5.13 15.49
N ILE A 84 1.04 5.55 16.32
CA ILE A 84 1.30 6.52 17.39
C ILE A 84 1.09 5.93 18.78
N GLY A 85 0.78 4.65 18.85
CA GLY A 85 0.63 3.94 20.12
C GLY A 85 -0.81 3.75 20.54
N SER A 86 -1.03 2.77 21.40
CA SER A 86 -2.36 2.37 21.86
C SER A 86 -2.87 3.18 23.05
N ASN A 87 -2.07 4.07 23.61
CA ASN A 87 -2.39 4.82 24.83
C ASN A 87 -2.92 6.24 24.55
N LEU A 88 -3.57 6.39 23.43
CA LEU A 88 -4.13 7.69 23.04
C LEU A 88 -5.63 7.72 23.24
#